data_17c42d537b6a3be74d0d575fb0c73d8b
#
_entry.id   17c42d537b6a3be74d0d575fb0c73d8b
#
_cell.length_a   1.000
_cell.length_b   1.000
_cell.length_c   1.000
_cell.angle_alpha   90.00
_cell.angle_beta   90.00
_cell.angle_gamma   90.00
#
_symmetry.space_group_name_H-M   'P 1'
#
loop_
_entity.id
_entity.type
_entity.pdbx_description
1 polymer ?
#
loop_
_entity_poly.entity_id
_entity_poly.type
_entity_poly.pdbx_seq_one_letter_code
_entity_poly.pdbx_strand_id
1 'polypeptide(L)'
;RSIYVAKFPSLKDDYDAGLWEHFCHLLAKNAGINAAETKVLEINDKHHTLLSRRFDRTDSGKRIHFASAMTLLGLNDGDNATTGHGYIDIVDFIISGCTDVDANLRELFRRVAFNICVGNSDDHFRNHGFLLTAKGWTLSPAYDMNPTLNDHQSLLINSKTNESDLSILLNSCEEYMLTPEVAKSIISEIVAAVKDWRVLANRLGIAKREMSLFEGVF
;
A
#
# COMPACT_ATOMS: atom_id res chain seq x y z
N ARG A 1 -10.70 16.28 -17.53
CA ARG A 1 -10.41 14.94 -18.11
C ARG A 1 -9.55 14.15 -17.10
N SER A 2 -10.04 13.02 -16.60
CA SER A 2 -9.25 12.14 -15.73
C SER A 2 -8.31 11.30 -16.58
N ILE A 3 -7.06 11.12 -16.13
CA ILE A 3 -6.04 10.28 -16.76
C ILE A 3 -5.83 9.06 -15.87
N TYR A 4 -5.71 7.90 -16.48
CA TYR A 4 -5.53 6.62 -15.79
C TYR A 4 -4.26 5.91 -16.27
N VAL A 5 -3.66 5.15 -15.36
CA VAL A 5 -2.71 4.08 -15.68
C VAL A 5 -3.53 2.81 -15.82
N ALA A 6 -3.30 2.05 -16.90
CA ALA A 6 -3.95 0.76 -17.12
C ALA A 6 -2.94 -0.36 -16.87
N LYS A 7 -3.30 -1.31 -16.01
CA LYS A 7 -2.58 -2.57 -15.80
C LYS A 7 -3.37 -3.68 -16.46
N PHE A 8 -2.82 -4.23 -17.52
CA PHE A 8 -3.43 -5.34 -18.26
C PHE A 8 -3.07 -6.67 -17.62
N PRO A 9 -3.98 -7.66 -17.62
CA PRO A 9 -3.67 -8.99 -17.12
C PRO A 9 -2.54 -9.64 -17.93
N SER A 10 -1.71 -10.43 -17.25
CA SER A 10 -0.70 -11.27 -17.87
C SER A 10 -1.29 -12.61 -18.31
N LEU A 11 -0.75 -13.20 -19.37
CA LEU A 11 -1.11 -14.58 -19.76
C LEU A 11 -0.68 -15.63 -18.72
N LYS A 12 0.18 -15.25 -17.77
CA LYS A 12 0.70 -16.12 -16.70
C LYS A 12 -0.06 -15.98 -15.39
N ASP A 13 -1.05 -15.09 -15.33
CA ASP A 13 -1.81 -14.88 -14.09
C ASP A 13 -2.74 -16.08 -13.86
N ASP A 14 -2.57 -16.74 -12.73
CA ASP A 14 -3.40 -17.87 -12.29
C ASP A 14 -4.70 -17.42 -11.61
N TYR A 15 -4.83 -16.13 -11.31
CA TYR A 15 -5.98 -15.46 -10.70
C TYR A 15 -6.17 -14.06 -11.29
N ASP A 16 -7.29 -13.43 -11.01
CA ASP A 16 -7.62 -12.09 -11.52
C ASP A 16 -6.88 -10.99 -10.73
N ALA A 17 -5.58 -10.81 -11.03
CA ALA A 17 -4.72 -9.85 -10.34
C ALA A 17 -5.28 -8.42 -10.37
N GLY A 18 -5.88 -7.99 -11.50
CA GLY A 18 -6.48 -6.66 -11.62
C GLY A 18 -7.68 -6.46 -10.69
N LEU A 19 -8.52 -7.48 -10.52
CA LEU A 19 -9.66 -7.44 -9.62
C LEU A 19 -9.21 -7.48 -8.15
N TRP A 20 -8.19 -8.28 -7.82
CA TRP A 20 -7.61 -8.33 -6.48
C TRP A 20 -6.93 -7.03 -6.08
N GLU A 21 -6.19 -6.39 -6.98
CA GLU A 21 -5.61 -5.07 -6.71
C GLU A 21 -6.72 -4.03 -6.48
N HIS A 22 -7.79 -4.04 -7.28
CA HIS A 22 -8.95 -3.19 -7.05
C HIS A 22 -9.61 -3.45 -5.70
N PHE A 23 -9.78 -4.72 -5.34
CA PHE A 23 -10.29 -5.13 -4.03
C PHE A 23 -9.44 -4.57 -2.89
N CYS A 24 -8.10 -4.72 -2.94
CA CYS A 24 -7.20 -4.17 -1.92
C CYS A 24 -7.30 -2.64 -1.83
N HIS A 25 -7.43 -1.93 -2.95
CA HIS A 25 -7.65 -0.47 -2.93
C HIS A 25 -8.96 -0.07 -2.24
N LEU A 26 -10.05 -0.80 -2.46
CA LEU A 26 -11.31 -0.53 -1.77
C LEU A 26 -11.22 -0.85 -0.28
N LEU A 27 -10.56 -1.96 0.06
CA LEU A 27 -10.36 -2.37 1.45
C LEU A 27 -9.48 -1.36 2.19
N ALA A 28 -8.41 -0.87 1.55
CA ALA A 28 -7.54 0.19 2.08
C ALA A 28 -8.30 1.48 2.38
N LYS A 29 -9.20 1.89 1.49
CA LYS A 29 -10.08 3.05 1.73
C LYS A 29 -11.02 2.84 2.90
N ASN A 30 -11.60 1.65 3.04
CA ASN A 30 -12.42 1.29 4.19
C ASN A 30 -11.62 1.32 5.50
N ALA A 31 -10.32 1.01 5.43
CA ALA A 31 -9.36 1.07 6.53
C ALA A 31 -8.81 2.50 6.79
N GLY A 32 -9.35 3.53 6.14
CA GLY A 32 -8.96 4.92 6.32
C GLY A 32 -7.64 5.32 5.65
N ILE A 33 -7.10 4.50 4.75
CA ILE A 33 -5.90 4.82 3.96
C ILE A 33 -6.29 5.75 2.81
N ASN A 34 -5.50 6.78 2.59
CA ASN A 34 -5.59 7.60 1.39
C ASN A 34 -5.06 6.80 0.18
N ALA A 35 -5.93 6.05 -0.48
CA ALA A 35 -5.58 5.21 -1.63
C ALA A 35 -6.06 5.81 -2.96
N ALA A 36 -5.32 5.55 -4.03
CA ALA A 36 -5.66 5.97 -5.38
C ALA A 36 -7.06 5.47 -5.78
N GLU A 37 -7.77 6.23 -6.60
CA GLU A 37 -9.05 5.80 -7.16
C GLU A 37 -8.81 4.75 -8.24
N THR A 38 -9.43 3.60 -8.09
CA THR A 38 -9.34 2.51 -9.05
C THR A 38 -10.70 2.09 -9.58
N LYS A 39 -10.71 1.52 -10.76
CA LYS A 39 -11.84 0.79 -11.35
C LYS A 39 -11.31 -0.33 -12.21
N VAL A 40 -12.13 -1.32 -12.46
CA VAL A 40 -11.81 -2.45 -13.34
C VAL A 40 -12.62 -2.39 -14.61
N LEU A 41 -12.02 -2.89 -15.69
CA LEU A 41 -12.68 -3.13 -16.98
C LEU A 41 -12.55 -4.61 -17.34
N GLU A 42 -13.67 -5.24 -17.61
CA GLU A 42 -13.73 -6.56 -18.17
C GLU A 42 -13.48 -6.47 -19.69
N ILE A 43 -12.30 -6.91 -20.13
CA ILE A 43 -11.92 -6.91 -21.56
C ILE A 43 -12.03 -8.30 -22.14
N ASN A 44 -11.89 -9.33 -21.31
CA ASN A 44 -12.10 -10.72 -21.66
C ASN A 44 -12.80 -11.46 -20.51
N ASP A 45 -13.32 -12.64 -20.79
CA ASP A 45 -14.15 -13.42 -19.85
C ASP A 45 -13.36 -14.00 -18.65
N LYS A 46 -12.07 -13.70 -18.50
CA LYS A 46 -11.22 -14.33 -17.49
C LYS A 46 -10.63 -13.35 -16.48
N HIS A 47 -10.16 -12.20 -16.93
CA HIS A 47 -9.38 -11.27 -16.10
C HIS A 47 -9.76 -9.82 -16.38
N HIS A 48 -9.71 -9.00 -15.36
CA HIS A 48 -9.98 -7.58 -15.44
C HIS A 48 -8.70 -6.78 -15.71
N THR A 49 -8.84 -5.70 -16.47
CA THR A 49 -7.84 -4.64 -16.56
C THR A 49 -8.09 -3.64 -15.45
N LEU A 50 -7.10 -3.40 -14.58
CA LEU A 50 -7.18 -2.36 -13.58
C LEU A 50 -6.91 -0.99 -14.20
N LEU A 51 -7.73 -0.01 -13.87
CA LEU A 51 -7.49 1.39 -14.15
C LEU A 51 -7.28 2.15 -12.84
N SER A 52 -6.09 2.67 -12.62
CA SER A 52 -5.75 3.52 -11.48
C SER A 52 -5.71 4.98 -11.94
N ARG A 53 -6.51 5.85 -11.29
CA ARG A 53 -6.52 7.28 -11.60
C ARG A 53 -5.20 7.92 -11.19
N ARG A 54 -4.61 8.69 -12.09
CA ARG A 54 -3.41 9.46 -11.79
C ARG A 54 -3.71 10.56 -10.80
N PHE A 55 -3.07 10.48 -9.65
CA PHE A 55 -3.15 11.48 -8.58
C PHE A 55 -2.11 12.60 -8.74
N ASP A 56 -1.12 12.42 -9.61
CA ASP A 56 -0.11 13.42 -9.97
C ASP A 56 -0.58 14.38 -11.09
N ARG A 57 -1.90 14.52 -11.21
CA ARG A 57 -2.57 15.45 -12.15
C ARG A 57 -3.70 16.15 -11.44
N THR A 58 -3.77 17.47 -11.64
CA THR A 58 -4.94 18.25 -11.23
C THR A 58 -6.11 17.96 -12.16
N ASP A 59 -7.32 18.37 -11.77
CA ASP A 59 -8.52 18.24 -12.61
C ASP A 59 -8.41 19.07 -13.91
N SER A 60 -7.58 20.12 -13.91
CA SER A 60 -7.23 20.90 -15.11
C SER A 60 -6.13 20.24 -15.95
N GLY A 61 -5.60 19.07 -15.56
CA GLY A 61 -4.56 18.31 -16.27
C GLY A 61 -3.13 18.78 -16.02
N LYS A 62 -2.90 19.74 -15.13
CA LYS A 62 -1.55 20.17 -14.75
C LYS A 62 -0.85 19.06 -13.99
N ARG A 63 0.46 18.95 -14.18
CA ARG A 63 1.32 18.01 -13.46
C ARG A 63 1.57 18.49 -12.03
N ILE A 64 1.46 17.56 -11.07
CA ILE A 64 1.98 17.70 -9.72
C ILE A 64 3.29 16.90 -9.69
N HIS A 65 4.35 17.47 -9.16
CA HIS A 65 5.63 16.79 -9.11
C HIS A 65 5.53 15.57 -8.18
N PHE A 66 5.93 14.42 -8.71
CA PHE A 66 5.88 13.12 -8.04
C PHE A 66 7.28 12.50 -8.07
N ALA A 67 7.70 11.91 -6.96
CA ALA A 67 8.87 11.06 -6.88
C ALA A 67 8.59 9.86 -5.96
N SER A 68 9.19 8.70 -6.27
CA SER A 68 9.12 7.55 -5.37
C SER A 68 10.10 7.71 -4.20
N ALA A 69 9.86 6.98 -3.12
CA ALA A 69 10.78 6.89 -1.99
C ALA A 69 12.17 6.43 -2.47
N MET A 70 12.23 5.44 -3.37
CA MET A 70 13.50 5.00 -3.97
C MET A 70 14.29 6.17 -4.56
N THR A 71 13.64 7.07 -5.31
CA THR A 71 14.28 8.24 -5.91
C THR A 71 14.72 9.26 -4.87
N LEU A 72 13.86 9.55 -3.89
CA LEU A 72 14.12 10.60 -2.88
C LEU A 72 15.19 10.19 -1.87
N LEU A 73 15.29 8.88 -1.59
CA LEU A 73 16.30 8.31 -0.70
C LEU A 73 17.63 8.01 -1.43
N GLY A 74 17.67 8.14 -2.77
CA GLY A 74 18.85 7.84 -3.58
C GLY A 74 19.20 6.34 -3.61
N LEU A 75 18.19 5.48 -3.42
CA LEU A 75 18.34 4.03 -3.41
C LEU A 75 18.31 3.44 -4.83
N ASN A 76 18.86 2.24 -4.97
CA ASN A 76 18.89 1.50 -6.22
C ASN A 76 17.72 0.52 -6.32
N ASP A 77 17.44 0.06 -7.54
CA ASP A 77 16.50 -1.03 -7.73
C ASP A 77 17.04 -2.33 -7.10
N GLY A 78 16.24 -2.94 -6.23
CA GLY A 78 16.64 -4.13 -5.46
C GLY A 78 17.06 -3.83 -4.02
N ASP A 79 17.23 -2.57 -3.62
CA ASP A 79 17.43 -2.24 -2.20
C ASP A 79 16.18 -2.57 -1.41
N ASN A 80 16.33 -3.41 -0.39
CA ASN A 80 15.26 -4.01 0.40
C ASN A 80 15.75 -4.49 1.78
N ALA A 81 14.99 -5.33 2.47
CA ALA A 81 15.37 -5.88 3.76
C ALA A 81 16.71 -6.63 3.73
N THR A 82 17.08 -7.29 2.62
CA THR A 82 18.35 -8.03 2.52
C THR A 82 19.56 -7.11 2.41
N THR A 83 19.36 -5.87 1.98
CA THR A 83 20.38 -4.81 1.94
C THR A 83 20.32 -3.88 3.15
N GLY A 84 19.45 -4.19 4.13
CA GLY A 84 19.33 -3.44 5.37
C GLY A 84 18.40 -2.24 5.28
N HIS A 85 17.54 -2.16 4.25
CA HIS A 85 16.62 -1.06 4.02
C HIS A 85 15.17 -1.41 4.35
N GLY A 86 14.42 -0.42 4.83
CA GLY A 86 13.04 -0.63 5.26
C GLY A 86 12.20 0.62 5.40
N TYR A 87 11.06 0.47 6.06
CA TYR A 87 10.13 1.58 6.27
C TYR A 87 10.72 2.71 7.10
N ILE A 88 11.75 2.43 7.91
CA ILE A 88 12.40 3.46 8.73
C ILE A 88 13.17 4.46 7.86
N ASP A 89 13.73 4.05 6.71
CA ASP A 89 14.30 5.00 5.75
C ASP A 89 13.22 5.99 5.24
N ILE A 90 11.98 5.52 5.07
CA ILE A 90 10.84 6.38 4.68
C ILE A 90 10.43 7.30 5.83
N VAL A 91 10.45 6.81 7.08
CA VAL A 91 10.21 7.63 8.28
C VAL A 91 11.20 8.77 8.35
N ASP A 92 12.50 8.51 8.16
CA ASP A 92 13.56 9.52 8.20
C ASP A 92 13.35 10.59 7.12
N PHE A 93 12.96 10.19 5.92
CA PHE A 93 12.60 11.14 4.87
C PHE A 93 11.36 11.97 5.23
N ILE A 94 10.33 11.36 5.81
CA ILE A 94 9.13 12.10 6.24
C ILE A 94 9.51 13.17 7.26
N ILE A 95 10.33 12.82 8.25
CA ILE A 95 10.76 13.75 9.30
C ILE A 95 11.58 14.92 8.71
N SER A 96 12.46 14.65 7.78
CA SER A 96 13.41 15.64 7.25
C SER A 96 12.88 16.45 6.08
N GLY A 97 11.96 15.90 5.27
CA GLY A 97 11.57 16.45 3.96
C GLY A 97 10.09 16.77 3.78
N CYS A 98 9.21 16.23 4.63
CA CYS A 98 7.77 16.38 4.45
C CYS A 98 7.17 17.52 5.28
N THR A 99 6.04 18.03 4.80
CA THR A 99 5.11 18.83 5.61
C THR A 99 4.15 17.91 6.33
N ASP A 100 3.49 18.40 7.39
CA ASP A 100 2.51 17.65 8.19
C ASP A 100 3.08 16.27 8.61
N VAL A 101 4.28 16.30 9.22
CA VAL A 101 5.06 15.11 9.59
C VAL A 101 4.22 14.07 10.33
N ASP A 102 3.49 14.47 11.37
CA ASP A 102 2.65 13.55 12.16
C ASP A 102 1.59 12.85 11.31
N ALA A 103 0.94 13.57 10.39
CA ALA A 103 -0.08 12.98 9.53
C ALA A 103 0.53 11.96 8.55
N ASN A 104 1.70 12.27 7.97
CA ASN A 104 2.41 11.35 7.08
C ASN A 104 2.94 10.12 7.82
N LEU A 105 3.45 10.27 9.05
CA LEU A 105 3.92 9.12 9.86
C LEU A 105 2.76 8.19 10.23
N ARG A 106 1.62 8.73 10.67
CA ARG A 106 0.41 7.94 10.95
C ARG A 106 -0.10 7.22 9.70
N GLU A 107 -0.08 7.88 8.56
CA GLU A 107 -0.48 7.30 7.27
C GLU A 107 0.49 6.19 6.86
N LEU A 108 1.82 6.37 6.99
CA LEU A 108 2.80 5.34 6.70
C LEU A 108 2.59 4.11 7.61
N PHE A 109 2.48 4.31 8.92
CA PHE A 109 2.25 3.22 9.87
C PHE A 109 0.95 2.46 9.56
N ARG A 110 -0.12 3.17 9.19
CA ARG A 110 -1.39 2.60 8.74
C ARG A 110 -1.22 1.71 7.51
N ARG A 111 -0.41 2.14 6.53
CA ARG A 111 -0.11 1.36 5.33
C ARG A 111 0.68 0.09 5.65
N VAL A 112 1.68 0.18 6.51
CA VAL A 112 2.47 -0.99 6.95
C VAL A 112 1.56 -2.00 7.66
N ALA A 113 0.72 -1.55 8.60
CA ALA A 113 -0.25 -2.42 9.27
C ALA A 113 -1.23 -3.07 8.27
N PHE A 114 -1.70 -2.31 7.28
CA PHE A 114 -2.58 -2.82 6.24
C PHE A 114 -1.87 -3.86 5.37
N ASN A 115 -0.65 -3.58 4.90
CA ASN A 115 0.15 -4.51 4.09
C ASN A 115 0.37 -5.85 4.80
N ILE A 116 0.62 -5.82 6.11
CA ILE A 116 0.69 -7.03 6.94
C ILE A 116 -0.66 -7.78 6.92
N CYS A 117 -1.78 -7.07 7.14
CA CYS A 117 -3.11 -7.69 7.23
C CYS A 117 -3.64 -8.26 5.91
N VAL A 118 -3.18 -7.75 4.77
CA VAL A 118 -3.63 -8.22 3.45
C VAL A 118 -2.55 -9.01 2.71
N GLY A 119 -1.42 -9.30 3.39
CA GLY A 119 -0.29 -10.01 2.81
C GLY A 119 0.35 -9.33 1.60
N ASN A 120 0.30 -7.99 1.52
CA ASN A 120 1.01 -7.26 0.49
C ASN A 120 2.50 -7.22 0.81
N SER A 121 3.20 -8.31 0.55
CA SER A 121 4.61 -8.46 0.89
C SER A 121 5.58 -7.95 -0.19
N ASP A 122 5.09 -7.67 -1.39
CA ASP A 122 5.88 -7.07 -2.48
C ASP A 122 5.91 -5.53 -2.41
N ASP A 123 5.68 -4.99 -1.20
CA ASP A 123 5.73 -3.56 -0.97
C ASP A 123 7.19 -3.08 -0.90
N HIS A 124 7.62 -2.33 -1.89
CA HIS A 124 8.99 -1.85 -2.06
C HIS A 124 9.02 -0.31 -2.22
N PHE A 125 10.21 0.32 -2.18
CA PHE A 125 10.35 1.78 -2.20
C PHE A 125 9.74 2.48 -3.41
N ARG A 126 9.50 1.79 -4.53
CA ARG A 126 8.78 2.34 -5.68
C ARG A 126 7.27 2.48 -5.42
N ASN A 127 6.70 1.71 -4.48
CA ASN A 127 5.28 1.73 -4.13
C ASN A 127 4.94 2.84 -3.12
N HIS A 128 5.95 3.49 -2.56
CA HIS A 128 5.80 4.68 -1.72
C HIS A 128 6.13 5.92 -2.52
N GLY A 129 5.11 6.69 -2.89
CA GLY A 129 5.27 7.93 -3.63
C GLY A 129 5.08 9.15 -2.78
N PHE A 130 5.65 10.26 -3.24
CA PHE A 130 5.50 11.58 -2.64
C PHE A 130 5.09 12.59 -3.70
N LEU A 131 4.25 13.53 -3.30
CA LEU A 131 3.81 14.67 -4.11
C LEU A 131 4.42 15.95 -3.54
N LEU A 132 5.00 16.77 -4.41
CA LEU A 132 5.49 18.08 -4.04
C LEU A 132 4.36 19.09 -4.15
N THR A 133 3.92 19.60 -3.02
CA THR A 133 2.91 20.65 -2.90
C THR A 133 3.58 22.01 -2.71
N ALA A 134 2.79 23.07 -2.69
CA ALA A 134 3.30 24.42 -2.37
C ALA A 134 3.91 24.52 -0.95
N LYS A 135 3.54 23.59 -0.06
CA LYS A 135 4.05 23.53 1.33
C LYS A 135 5.28 22.60 1.50
N GLY A 136 5.56 21.76 0.53
CA GLY A 136 6.63 20.75 0.57
C GLY A 136 6.13 19.35 0.18
N TRP A 137 6.93 18.34 0.46
CA TRP A 137 6.58 16.95 0.17
C TRP A 137 5.50 16.41 1.12
N THR A 138 4.67 15.52 0.60
CA THR A 138 3.70 14.73 1.38
C THR A 138 3.52 13.37 0.72
N LEU A 139 3.16 12.33 1.48
CA LEU A 139 2.83 11.03 0.92
C LEU A 139 1.75 11.14 -0.16
N SER A 140 1.97 10.49 -1.29
CA SER A 140 0.94 10.35 -2.33
C SER A 140 -0.18 9.43 -1.84
N PRO A 141 -1.33 9.37 -2.50
CA PRO A 141 -2.24 8.25 -2.33
C PRO A 141 -1.49 6.91 -2.50
N ALA A 142 -1.84 5.89 -1.70
CA ALA A 142 -1.29 4.55 -1.81
C ALA A 142 -1.72 3.89 -3.14
N TYR A 143 -0.87 3.09 -3.72
CA TYR A 143 -1.09 2.40 -4.99
C TYR A 143 -0.31 1.08 -5.01
N ASP A 144 -0.64 0.19 -5.95
CA ASP A 144 0.06 -1.09 -6.15
C ASP A 144 0.01 -1.99 -4.92
N MET A 145 -1.20 -2.23 -4.42
CA MET A 145 -1.44 -3.08 -3.26
C MET A 145 -2.06 -4.39 -3.70
N ASN A 146 -1.31 -5.48 -3.55
CA ASN A 146 -1.72 -6.82 -3.98
C ASN A 146 -1.46 -7.85 -2.88
N PRO A 147 -2.36 -8.82 -2.64
CA PRO A 147 -2.08 -9.91 -1.73
C PRO A 147 -1.03 -10.85 -2.35
N THR A 148 -0.14 -11.34 -1.52
CA THR A 148 0.85 -12.36 -1.87
C THR A 148 0.81 -13.49 -0.84
N LEU A 149 1.56 -14.57 -1.07
CA LEU A 149 1.61 -15.73 -0.18
C LEU A 149 2.94 -15.82 0.60
N ASN A 150 3.57 -14.69 0.89
CA ASN A 150 4.83 -14.62 1.61
C ASN A 150 4.63 -14.17 3.07
N ASP A 151 5.42 -14.71 3.98
CA ASP A 151 5.38 -14.38 5.41
C ASP A 151 6.32 -13.21 5.80
N HIS A 152 7.05 -12.66 4.83
CA HIS A 152 8.02 -11.58 5.05
C HIS A 152 7.77 -10.45 4.07
N GLN A 153 7.87 -9.22 4.56
CA GLN A 153 7.81 -8.01 3.75
C GLN A 153 9.11 -7.83 2.93
N SER A 154 9.03 -7.19 1.77
CA SER A 154 10.21 -6.77 1.01
C SER A 154 11.07 -5.78 1.78
N LEU A 155 10.46 -4.92 2.59
CA LEU A 155 11.10 -3.90 3.41
C LEU A 155 11.19 -4.34 4.87
N LEU A 156 12.26 -3.94 5.57
CA LEU A 156 12.31 -4.09 7.02
C LEU A 156 11.14 -3.32 7.67
N ILE A 157 10.41 -3.99 8.57
CA ILE A 157 9.31 -3.37 9.33
C ILE A 157 9.86 -2.42 10.39
N ASN A 158 10.97 -2.79 10.99
CA ASN A 158 11.72 -2.01 11.95
C ASN A 158 13.22 -2.11 11.65
N SER A 159 14.09 -1.59 12.52
CA SER A 159 15.54 -1.65 12.34
C SER A 159 16.15 -3.07 12.31
N LYS A 160 15.35 -4.15 12.48
CA LYS A 160 15.87 -5.52 12.70
C LYS A 160 15.26 -6.61 11.84
N THR A 161 13.96 -6.51 11.49
CA THR A 161 13.23 -7.62 10.86
C THR A 161 12.20 -7.15 9.84
N ASN A 162 11.93 -8.01 8.87
CA ASN A 162 10.86 -7.85 7.86
C ASN A 162 9.74 -8.91 8.03
N GLU A 163 9.70 -9.59 9.17
CA GLU A 163 8.65 -10.56 9.48
C GLU A 163 7.28 -9.87 9.52
N SER A 164 6.29 -10.46 8.84
CA SER A 164 4.95 -9.88 8.64
C SER A 164 4.08 -10.11 9.88
N ASP A 165 4.32 -9.35 10.96
CA ASP A 165 3.64 -9.49 12.24
C ASP A 165 3.24 -8.13 12.85
N LEU A 166 1.94 -7.99 13.15
CA LEU A 166 1.39 -6.77 13.77
C LEU A 166 1.92 -6.52 15.19
N SER A 167 2.31 -7.55 15.93
CA SER A 167 2.88 -7.38 17.27
C SER A 167 4.29 -6.83 17.19
N ILE A 168 5.06 -7.22 16.18
CA ILE A 168 6.37 -6.63 15.88
C ILE A 168 6.21 -5.16 15.51
N LEU A 169 5.28 -4.84 14.60
CA LEU A 169 5.00 -3.45 14.21
C LEU A 169 4.56 -2.61 15.41
N LEU A 170 3.65 -3.12 16.25
CA LEU A 170 3.19 -2.43 17.46
C LEU A 170 4.35 -2.14 18.43
N ASN A 171 5.19 -3.14 18.68
CA ASN A 171 6.34 -3.01 19.59
C ASN A 171 7.43 -2.08 19.03
N SER A 172 7.37 -1.75 17.75
CA SER A 172 8.31 -0.85 17.07
C SER A 172 7.71 0.54 16.79
N CYS A 173 6.55 0.86 17.37
CA CYS A 173 5.83 2.11 17.07
C CYS A 173 6.65 3.38 17.35
N GLU A 174 7.58 3.34 18.30
CA GLU A 174 8.49 4.46 18.61
C GLU A 174 9.45 4.77 17.44
N GLU A 175 9.86 3.75 16.67
CA GLU A 175 10.66 3.94 15.44
C GLU A 175 9.87 4.72 14.36
N TYR A 176 8.52 4.69 14.42
CA TYR A 176 7.62 5.49 13.58
C TYR A 176 7.18 6.81 14.25
N MET A 177 7.82 7.20 15.36
CA MET A 177 7.49 8.39 16.15
C MET A 177 6.04 8.40 16.66
N LEU A 178 5.45 7.22 16.91
CA LEU A 178 4.10 7.07 17.44
C LEU A 178 4.11 6.59 18.88
N THR A 179 3.09 7.03 19.66
CA THR A 179 2.86 6.43 20.97
C THR A 179 2.18 5.07 20.84
N PRO A 180 2.36 4.14 21.81
CA PRO A 180 1.70 2.84 21.79
C PRO A 180 0.18 2.91 21.67
N GLU A 181 -0.46 3.92 22.27
CA GLU A 181 -1.92 4.11 22.20
C GLU A 181 -2.37 4.43 20.78
N VAL A 182 -1.65 5.32 20.10
CA VAL A 182 -1.94 5.71 18.72
C VAL A 182 -1.72 4.52 17.77
N ALA A 183 -0.59 3.83 17.93
CA ALA A 183 -0.27 2.65 17.12
C ALA A 183 -1.32 1.55 17.29
N LYS A 184 -1.73 1.25 18.54
CA LYS A 184 -2.76 0.27 18.85
C LYS A 184 -4.12 0.65 18.26
N SER A 185 -4.49 1.94 18.30
CA SER A 185 -5.73 2.43 17.68
C SER A 185 -5.72 2.19 16.17
N ILE A 186 -4.63 2.56 15.49
CA ILE A 186 -4.46 2.37 14.04
C ILE A 186 -4.58 0.88 13.67
N ILE A 187 -3.84 0.01 14.37
CA ILE A 187 -3.90 -1.43 14.10
C ILE A 187 -5.31 -1.96 14.31
N SER A 188 -6.00 -1.56 15.38
CA SER A 188 -7.37 -2.00 15.66
C SER A 188 -8.35 -1.58 14.56
N GLU A 189 -8.22 -0.37 14.02
CA GLU A 189 -9.02 0.13 12.90
C GLU A 189 -8.76 -0.69 11.62
N ILE A 190 -7.49 -1.01 11.32
CA ILE A 190 -7.12 -1.85 10.17
C ILE A 190 -7.69 -3.26 10.29
N VAL A 191 -7.46 -3.92 11.43
CA VAL A 191 -7.97 -5.27 11.68
C VAL A 191 -9.50 -5.31 11.55
N ALA A 192 -10.20 -4.31 12.11
CA ALA A 192 -11.65 -4.22 12.00
C ALA A 192 -12.12 -4.05 10.54
N ALA A 193 -11.41 -3.25 9.74
CA ALA A 193 -11.75 -3.03 8.33
C ALA A 193 -11.49 -4.27 7.47
N VAL A 194 -10.44 -5.05 7.77
CA VAL A 194 -10.06 -6.24 7.01
C VAL A 194 -10.89 -7.46 7.40
N LYS A 195 -11.37 -7.54 8.64
CA LYS A 195 -12.08 -8.71 9.19
C LYS A 195 -13.17 -9.30 8.27
N ASP A 196 -13.96 -8.43 7.66
CA ASP A 196 -15.09 -8.85 6.81
C ASP A 196 -14.75 -8.82 5.31
N TRP A 197 -13.49 -9.06 4.96
CA TRP A 197 -12.98 -8.99 3.60
C TRP A 197 -13.78 -9.84 2.60
N ARG A 198 -14.30 -11.01 3.03
CA ARG A 198 -15.12 -11.89 2.18
C ARG A 198 -16.41 -11.24 1.70
N VAL A 199 -16.98 -10.34 2.48
CA VAL A 199 -18.20 -9.60 2.08
C VAL A 199 -17.89 -8.71 0.88
N LEU A 200 -16.77 -7.98 0.93
CA LEU A 200 -16.33 -7.14 -0.19
C LEU A 200 -15.93 -7.98 -1.40
N ALA A 201 -15.19 -9.08 -1.21
CA ALA A 201 -14.77 -9.98 -2.27
C ALA A 201 -15.98 -10.59 -3.02
N ASN A 202 -16.99 -11.07 -2.28
CA ASN A 202 -18.24 -11.59 -2.87
C ASN A 202 -18.99 -10.51 -3.65
N ARG A 203 -19.05 -9.27 -3.13
CA ARG A 203 -19.72 -8.15 -3.81
C ARG A 203 -19.04 -7.78 -5.12
N LEU A 204 -17.73 -7.94 -5.21
CA LEU A 204 -16.95 -7.71 -6.43
C LEU A 204 -16.95 -8.89 -7.40
N GLY A 205 -17.56 -10.03 -7.02
CA GLY A 205 -17.61 -11.21 -7.86
C GLY A 205 -16.31 -12.03 -7.90
N ILE A 206 -15.41 -11.83 -6.94
CA ILE A 206 -14.18 -12.63 -6.84
C ILE A 206 -14.56 -14.11 -6.67
N ALA A 207 -13.94 -14.97 -7.48
CA ALA A 207 -14.25 -16.39 -7.49
C ALA A 207 -13.90 -17.06 -6.16
N LYS A 208 -14.75 -17.98 -5.69
CA LYS A 208 -14.52 -18.70 -4.42
C LYS A 208 -13.17 -19.44 -4.39
N ARG A 209 -12.73 -19.98 -5.53
CA ARG A 209 -11.42 -20.63 -5.66
C ARG A 209 -10.28 -19.66 -5.33
N GLU A 210 -10.36 -18.44 -5.83
CA GLU A 210 -9.35 -17.41 -5.56
C GLU A 210 -9.42 -16.92 -4.12
N MET A 211 -10.62 -16.77 -3.56
CA MET A 211 -10.80 -16.45 -2.14
C MET A 211 -10.15 -17.51 -1.23
N SER A 212 -10.26 -18.81 -1.61
CA SER A 212 -9.62 -19.90 -0.86
C SER A 212 -8.09 -19.87 -0.98
N LEU A 213 -7.54 -19.39 -2.11
CA LEU A 213 -6.09 -19.22 -2.29
C LEU A 213 -5.50 -18.25 -1.26
N PHE A 214 -6.22 -17.17 -0.96
CA PHE A 214 -5.76 -16.12 -0.05
C PHE A 214 -6.38 -16.21 1.36
N GLU A 215 -7.08 -17.29 1.68
CA GLU A 215 -7.76 -17.44 2.98
C GLU A 215 -6.82 -17.36 4.19
N GLY A 216 -5.60 -17.84 4.04
CA GLY A 216 -4.58 -17.81 5.09
C GLY A 216 -3.84 -16.47 5.21
N VAL A 217 -4.12 -15.51 4.33
CA VAL A 217 -3.47 -14.20 4.28
C VAL A 217 -4.26 -13.16 5.05
N PHE A 218 -5.61 -13.22 4.97
CA PHE A 218 -6.54 -12.25 5.59
C PHE A 218 -7.02 -12.68 6.97
#